data_02cbc4dc9bfa7f1a491440824a762917
#
_entry.id   02cbc4dc9bfa7f1a491440824a762917
#
_cell.length_a   1.000
_cell.length_b   1.000
_cell.length_c   1.000
_cell.angle_alpha   90.00
_cell.angle_beta   90.00
_cell.angle_gamma   90.00
#
_symmetry.space_group_name_H-M   'P 1'
#
loop_
_entity.id
_entity.type
_entity.pdbx_description
1 polymer ?
#
loop_
_entity_poly.entity_id
_entity_poly.type
_entity_poly.pdbx_seq_one_letter_code
_entity_poly.pdbx_strand_id
1 'polypeptide(L)'
;KIHDHHVGIISHLPHVISYSLVNSTLKEENKRNILLLAAGSFSGMARIAKSNPQMWSDIFKQNKDNLLEAITSFKNELEICENMIKNEKWDELKEWMETARALREIL
;
A
#
# COMPACT_ATOMS: atom_id res chain seq x y z
N LYS A 1 2.58 21.92 -3.21
CA LYS A 1 1.42 22.20 -2.36
C LYS A 1 0.29 21.25 -2.68
N ILE A 2 -0.74 21.67 -3.42
CA ILE A 2 -1.81 20.72 -3.78
C ILE A 2 -1.23 19.59 -4.64
N HIS A 3 -0.35 19.92 -5.59
CA HIS A 3 0.32 18.94 -6.43
C HIS A 3 1.14 17.97 -5.58
N ASP A 4 1.94 18.49 -4.64
CA ASP A 4 2.78 17.65 -3.79
C ASP A 4 1.97 16.75 -2.89
N HIS A 5 0.82 17.23 -2.42
CA HIS A 5 -0.11 16.42 -1.63
C HIS A 5 -0.65 15.25 -2.46
N HIS A 6 -1.10 15.53 -3.68
CA HIS A 6 -1.63 14.48 -4.56
C HIS A 6 -0.57 13.46 -4.95
N VAL A 7 0.63 13.91 -5.29
CA VAL A 7 1.74 13.01 -5.65
C VAL A 7 2.12 12.13 -4.45
N GLY A 8 2.05 12.68 -3.24
CA GLY A 8 2.26 11.88 -2.02
C GLY A 8 1.31 10.72 -1.92
N ILE A 9 0.05 10.91 -2.31
CA ILE A 9 -0.98 9.87 -2.25
C ILE A 9 -0.88 8.88 -3.41
N ILE A 10 -0.73 9.37 -4.65
CA ILE A 10 -0.87 8.52 -5.85
C ILE A 10 0.44 7.89 -6.31
N SER A 11 1.58 8.39 -5.84
CA SER A 11 2.89 7.89 -6.27
C SER A 11 3.76 7.50 -5.07
N HIS A 12 4.00 8.43 -4.15
CA HIS A 12 4.93 8.19 -3.06
C HIS A 12 4.41 7.15 -2.06
N LEU A 13 3.14 7.24 -1.68
CA LEU A 13 2.55 6.28 -0.75
C LEU A 13 2.55 4.85 -1.33
N PRO A 14 2.16 4.61 -2.59
CA PRO A 14 2.25 3.26 -3.15
C PRO A 14 3.66 2.67 -3.09
N HIS A 15 4.71 3.47 -3.23
CA HIS A 15 6.08 2.98 -3.09
C HIS A 15 6.39 2.59 -1.64
N VAL A 16 5.94 3.40 -0.68
CA VAL A 16 6.09 3.05 0.75
C VAL A 16 5.37 1.74 1.04
N ILE A 17 4.15 1.59 0.55
CA ILE A 17 3.36 0.37 0.76
C ILE A 17 4.07 -0.83 0.14
N SER A 18 4.59 -0.69 -1.07
CA SER A 18 5.29 -1.78 -1.77
C SER A 18 6.52 -2.24 -0.99
N TYR A 19 7.37 -1.31 -0.56
CA TYR A 19 8.55 -1.66 0.23
C TYR A 19 8.14 -2.32 1.56
N SER A 20 7.12 -1.79 2.22
CA SER A 20 6.64 -2.33 3.50
C SER A 20 6.08 -3.73 3.34
N LEU A 21 5.27 -3.96 2.30
CA LEU A 21 4.67 -5.25 2.03
C LEU A 21 5.74 -6.30 1.74
N VAL A 22 6.69 -5.97 0.86
CA VAL A 22 7.77 -6.92 0.53
C VAL A 22 8.62 -7.21 1.75
N ASN A 23 8.99 -6.19 2.52
CA ASN A 23 9.81 -6.39 3.71
C ASN A 23 9.08 -7.23 4.76
N SER A 24 7.77 -7.04 4.94
CA SER A 24 7.01 -7.87 5.88
C SER A 24 6.95 -9.33 5.41
N THR A 25 6.81 -9.54 4.10
CA THR A 25 6.78 -10.88 3.52
C THR A 25 8.13 -11.59 3.68
N LEU A 26 9.24 -10.85 3.51
CA LEU A 26 10.58 -11.42 3.62
C LEU A 26 10.94 -11.84 5.04
N LYS A 27 10.18 -11.42 6.04
CA LYS A 27 10.39 -11.84 7.43
C LYS A 27 9.78 -13.21 7.74
N GLU A 28 8.95 -13.74 6.84
CA GLU A 28 8.35 -15.05 7.04
C GLU A 28 9.38 -16.17 6.86
N GLU A 29 9.20 -17.26 7.59
CA GLU A 29 10.14 -18.39 7.57
C GLU A 29 10.26 -19.04 6.21
N ASN A 30 9.15 -19.16 5.49
CA ASN A 30 9.10 -19.82 4.17
C ASN A 30 9.09 -18.83 3.02
N LYS A 31 10.07 -17.93 3.01
CA LYS A 31 10.19 -16.89 1.98
C LYS A 31 10.04 -17.43 0.56
N ARG A 32 10.70 -18.56 0.29
CA ARG A 32 10.70 -19.17 -1.05
C ARG A 32 9.31 -19.59 -1.47
N ASN A 33 8.57 -20.26 -0.56
CA ASN A 33 7.22 -20.71 -0.85
C ASN A 33 6.28 -19.53 -1.04
N ILE A 34 6.42 -18.50 -0.21
CA ILE A 34 5.61 -17.29 -0.30
C ILE A 34 5.84 -16.61 -1.65
N LEU A 35 7.09 -16.48 -2.07
CA LEU A 35 7.44 -15.87 -3.35
C LEU A 35 6.91 -16.68 -4.54
N LEU A 36 6.92 -18.01 -4.45
CA LEU A 36 6.38 -18.87 -5.49
C LEU A 36 4.86 -18.75 -5.59
N LEU A 37 4.18 -18.60 -4.45
CA LEU A 37 2.74 -18.48 -4.39
C LEU A 37 2.27 -17.07 -4.73
N ALA A 38 3.17 -16.11 -4.74
CA ALA A 38 2.86 -14.69 -4.90
C ALA A 38 2.77 -14.25 -6.36
N ALA A 39 2.69 -15.18 -7.30
CA ALA A 39 2.46 -14.84 -8.69
C ALA A 39 1.09 -14.16 -8.80
N GLY A 40 0.98 -13.13 -9.62
CA GLY A 40 -0.28 -12.40 -9.78
C GLY A 40 -0.29 -11.08 -9.01
N SER A 41 -1.28 -10.88 -8.12
CA SER A 41 -1.47 -9.58 -7.46
C SER A 41 -0.25 -9.09 -6.68
N PHE A 42 0.47 -9.98 -6.02
CA PHE A 42 1.66 -9.61 -5.27
C PHE A 42 2.82 -9.21 -6.20
N SER A 43 2.90 -9.79 -7.39
CA SER A 43 4.00 -9.53 -8.31
C SER A 43 4.06 -8.06 -8.74
N GLY A 44 2.91 -7.41 -8.90
CA GLY A 44 2.86 -5.99 -9.23
C GLY A 44 3.48 -5.12 -8.15
N MET A 45 3.15 -5.40 -6.90
CA MET A 45 3.69 -4.67 -5.75
C MET A 45 5.19 -4.94 -5.61
N ALA A 46 5.62 -6.20 -5.78
CA ALA A 46 7.03 -6.56 -5.69
C ALA A 46 7.85 -5.87 -6.78
N ARG A 47 7.27 -5.68 -7.96
CA ARG A 47 7.94 -4.97 -9.04
C ARG A 47 8.21 -3.51 -8.68
N ILE A 48 7.25 -2.84 -8.06
CA ILE A 48 7.43 -1.46 -7.60
C ILE A 48 8.56 -1.40 -6.59
N ALA A 49 8.66 -2.37 -5.70
CA ALA A 49 9.70 -2.42 -4.66
C ALA A 49 11.11 -2.66 -5.22
N LYS A 50 11.25 -2.93 -6.52
CA LYS A 50 12.56 -3.02 -7.18
C LYS A 50 13.10 -1.66 -7.60
N SER A 51 12.35 -0.60 -7.37
CA SER A 51 12.77 0.76 -7.71
C SER A 51 14.02 1.17 -6.94
N ASN A 52 14.80 2.09 -7.51
CA ASN A 52 16.08 2.52 -6.94
C ASN A 52 15.92 3.14 -5.54
N PRO A 53 16.51 2.55 -4.50
CA PRO A 53 16.32 3.04 -3.13
C PRO A 53 16.87 4.46 -2.90
N GLN A 54 18.00 4.80 -3.50
CA GLN A 54 18.58 6.12 -3.32
C GLN A 54 17.65 7.20 -3.90
N MET A 55 17.17 6.97 -5.11
CA MET A 55 16.26 7.91 -5.77
C MET A 55 14.98 8.09 -4.95
N TRP A 56 14.37 7.00 -4.48
CA TRP A 56 13.13 7.07 -3.74
C TRP A 56 13.30 7.63 -2.33
N SER A 57 14.43 7.36 -1.68
CA SER A 57 14.75 8.01 -0.42
C SER A 57 14.80 9.53 -0.58
N ASP A 58 15.41 10.01 -1.66
CA ASP A 58 15.46 11.43 -1.94
C ASP A 58 14.08 12.01 -2.24
N ILE A 59 13.26 11.29 -3.00
CA ILE A 59 11.87 11.68 -3.30
C ILE A 59 11.08 11.81 -2.01
N PHE A 60 11.17 10.82 -1.13
CA PHE A 60 10.45 10.84 0.16
C PHE A 60 10.89 12.02 1.01
N LYS A 61 12.18 12.28 1.05
CA LYS A 61 12.73 13.39 1.83
C LYS A 61 12.17 14.74 1.38
N GLN A 62 12.04 14.93 0.06
CA GLN A 62 11.56 16.18 -0.51
C GLN A 62 10.06 16.41 -0.28
N ASN A 63 9.30 15.37 -0.01
CA ASN A 63 7.85 15.47 0.21
C ASN A 63 7.43 14.86 1.54
N LYS A 64 8.29 14.99 2.54
CA LYS A 64 8.15 14.30 3.83
C LYS A 64 6.81 14.52 4.50
N ASP A 65 6.38 15.77 4.65
CA ASP A 65 5.17 16.08 5.43
C ASP A 65 3.91 15.56 4.75
N ASN A 66 3.80 15.75 3.44
CA ASN A 66 2.68 15.21 2.67
C ASN A 66 2.66 13.67 2.70
N LEU A 67 3.84 13.06 2.62
CA LEU A 67 3.95 11.61 2.66
C LEU A 67 3.55 11.06 4.02
N LEU A 68 3.96 11.69 5.12
CA LEU A 68 3.56 11.25 6.46
C LEU A 68 2.06 11.35 6.66
N GLU A 69 1.45 12.42 6.14
CA GLU A 69 -0.01 12.57 6.19
C GLU A 69 -0.72 11.45 5.42
N ALA A 70 -0.21 11.14 4.23
CA ALA A 70 -0.75 10.05 3.42
C ALA A 70 -0.61 8.69 4.11
N ILE A 71 0.53 8.45 4.75
CA ILE A 71 0.77 7.21 5.51
C ILE A 71 -0.24 7.11 6.67
N THR A 72 -0.48 8.20 7.39
CA THR A 72 -1.44 8.20 8.49
C THR A 72 -2.84 7.83 8.00
N SER A 73 -3.28 8.43 6.89
CA SER A 73 -4.58 8.10 6.30
C SER A 73 -4.66 6.63 5.89
N PHE A 74 -3.59 6.11 5.28
CA PHE A 74 -3.53 4.72 4.89
C PHE A 74 -3.60 3.79 6.10
N LYS A 75 -2.84 4.10 7.14
CA LYS A 75 -2.86 3.29 8.37
C LYS A 75 -4.26 3.24 8.98
N ASN A 76 -4.97 4.36 8.97
CA ASN A 76 -6.33 4.42 9.50
C ASN A 76 -7.27 3.52 8.69
N GLU A 77 -7.17 3.55 7.37
CA GLU A 77 -7.99 2.67 6.52
C GLU A 77 -7.62 1.20 6.72
N LEU A 78 -6.34 0.91 6.85
CA LEU A 78 -5.90 -0.46 7.11
C LEU A 78 -6.45 -0.97 8.43
N GLU A 79 -6.47 -0.13 9.46
CA GLU A 79 -7.03 -0.46 10.76
C GLU A 79 -8.53 -0.72 10.68
N ILE A 80 -9.27 0.07 9.89
CA ILE A 80 -10.69 -0.15 9.65
C ILE A 80 -10.91 -1.54 9.04
N CYS A 81 -10.14 -1.89 8.03
CA CYS A 81 -10.20 -3.20 7.40
C CYS A 81 -9.89 -4.32 8.41
N GLU A 82 -8.82 -4.15 9.16
CA GLU A 82 -8.41 -5.11 10.17
C GLU A 82 -9.51 -5.37 11.20
N ASN A 83 -10.14 -4.30 11.69
CA ASN A 83 -11.22 -4.42 12.67
C ASN A 83 -12.44 -5.13 12.10
N MET A 84 -12.78 -4.88 10.85
CA MET A 84 -13.90 -5.57 10.20
C MET A 84 -13.64 -7.08 10.11
N ILE A 85 -12.41 -7.45 9.74
CA ILE A 85 -12.03 -8.87 9.67
C ILE A 85 -12.02 -9.50 11.05
N LYS A 86 -11.42 -8.82 12.02
CA LYS A 86 -11.30 -9.31 13.39
C LYS A 86 -12.67 -9.55 14.03
N ASN A 87 -13.62 -8.68 13.76
CA ASN A 87 -14.96 -8.75 14.32
C ASN A 87 -15.96 -9.46 13.40
N GLU A 88 -15.46 -10.08 12.32
CA GLU A 88 -16.25 -10.86 11.37
C GLU A 88 -17.40 -10.07 10.77
N LYS A 89 -17.16 -8.80 10.48
CA LYS A 89 -18.14 -7.90 9.85
C LYS A 89 -18.06 -8.01 8.33
N TRP A 90 -18.39 -9.19 7.82
CA TRP A 90 -18.19 -9.53 6.43
C TRP A 90 -19.01 -8.68 5.46
N ASP A 91 -20.25 -8.34 5.83
CA ASP A 91 -21.08 -7.49 4.97
C ASP A 91 -20.53 -6.07 4.89
N GLU A 92 -20.07 -5.51 6.01
CA GLU A 92 -19.45 -4.20 6.04
C GLU A 92 -18.14 -4.19 5.24
N LEU A 93 -17.35 -5.26 5.37
CA LEU A 93 -16.10 -5.40 4.61
C LEU A 93 -16.39 -5.43 3.11
N LYS A 94 -17.43 -6.14 2.72
CA LYS A 94 -17.84 -6.21 1.32
C LYS A 94 -18.22 -4.85 0.77
N GLU A 95 -18.99 -4.07 1.52
CA GLU A 95 -19.37 -2.71 1.14
C GLU A 95 -18.16 -1.81 1.02
N TRP A 96 -17.22 -1.93 1.95
CA TRP A 96 -15.98 -1.16 1.96
C TRP A 96 -15.16 -1.47 0.69
N MET A 97 -15.06 -2.73 0.32
CA MET A 97 -14.37 -3.12 -0.91
C MET A 97 -15.10 -2.63 -2.17
N GLU A 98 -16.44 -2.66 -2.16
CA GLU A 98 -17.22 -2.14 -3.30
C GLU A 98 -17.00 -0.65 -3.50
N THR A 99 -16.84 0.11 -2.42
CA THR A 99 -16.52 1.53 -2.50
C THR A 99 -15.19 1.74 -3.23
N ALA A 100 -14.17 0.95 -2.90
CA ALA A 100 -12.87 1.02 -3.55
C ALA A 100 -12.97 0.60 -5.02
N ARG A 101 -13.79 -0.41 -5.30
CA ARG A 101 -13.98 -0.90 -6.66
C ARG A 101 -14.58 0.17 -7.58
N ALA A 102 -15.32 1.11 -7.04
CA ALA A 102 -15.91 2.20 -7.80
C ALA A 102 -14.87 3.07 -8.50
N LEU A 103 -13.64 3.12 -7.99
CA LEU A 103 -12.54 3.85 -8.63
C LEU A 103 -12.27 3.33 -10.04
N ARG A 104 -12.50 2.05 -10.27
CA ARG A 104 -12.30 1.39 -11.54
C ARG A 104 -13.09 2.06 -12.67
N GLU A 105 -14.24 2.64 -12.36
CA GLU A 105 -15.07 3.33 -13.37
C GLU A 105 -14.50 4.69 -13.75
N ILE A 106 -13.64 5.25 -12.91
CA ILE A 106 -12.99 6.54 -13.17
C ILE A 106 -11.73 6.33 -13.99
N LEU A 107 -11.07 5.23 -13.81
CA LEU A 107 -9.85 4.88 -14.53
C LEU A 107 -10.16 4.20 -15.85
#